data_3fb0c0f7c62aaaedd30e199f3359b716
#
_entry.id   3fb0c0f7c62aaaedd30e199f3359b716
#
_cell.length_a   1.000
_cell.length_b   1.000
_cell.length_c   1.000
_cell.angle_alpha   90.00
_cell.angle_beta   90.00
_cell.angle_gamma   90.00
#
_symmetry.space_group_name_H-M   'P 1'
#
loop_
_entity.id
_entity.type
_entity.pdbx_description
1 polymer ?
#
loop_
_entity_poly.entity_id
_entity_poly.type
_entity_poly.pdbx_seq_one_letter_code
_entity_poly.pdbx_strand_id
1 'polypeptide(L)'
;GGFEGQVRNGEVLLAERTLVYDLIEQMGDQQKALDHYTIDLDLSWLREPYPQPVHKGLLLSADRDILPEQVNWLRESFGGIAADWESGAIAWVCQKNKTRCLILRAVSDLVNTDGGEAYQDIEVFHQATQQVITVLLDYLPAWLDCVDFS
;
A
#
# COMPACT_ATOMS: atom_id res chain seq x y z
N GLY A 1 0.74 3.99 -6.78
CA GLY A 1 1.80 5.02 -6.77
C GLY A 1 2.27 5.36 -5.37
N GLY A 2 3.53 5.76 -5.24
CA GLY A 2 4.11 6.24 -3.98
C GLY A 2 3.95 7.76 -3.84
N PHE A 3 3.86 8.27 -2.61
CA PHE A 3 3.85 9.71 -2.39
C PHE A 3 5.27 10.27 -2.43
N GLU A 4 5.51 11.23 -3.33
CA GLU A 4 6.82 11.88 -3.46
C GLU A 4 7.30 12.47 -2.12
N GLY A 5 8.58 12.26 -1.79
CA GLY A 5 9.16 12.68 -0.52
C GLY A 5 8.92 11.73 0.66
N GLN A 6 8.05 10.71 0.51
CA GLN A 6 7.86 9.64 1.50
C GLN A 6 8.60 8.37 1.08
N VAL A 7 8.57 8.05 -0.19
CA VAL A 7 9.18 6.86 -0.79
C VAL A 7 9.82 7.22 -2.13
N ARG A 8 10.54 6.27 -2.75
CA ARG A 8 11.20 6.41 -4.05
C ARG A 8 10.79 5.28 -4.99
N ASN A 9 10.93 5.52 -6.28
CA ASN A 9 10.72 4.47 -7.29
C ASN A 9 11.57 3.23 -7.01
N GLY A 10 10.98 2.06 -7.13
CA GLY A 10 11.61 0.77 -6.88
C GLY A 10 11.71 0.37 -5.41
N GLU A 11 11.39 1.24 -4.45
CA GLU A 11 11.38 0.85 -3.04
C GLU A 11 10.22 -0.10 -2.75
N VAL A 12 10.46 -1.03 -1.81
CA VAL A 12 9.47 -2.01 -1.37
C VAL A 12 8.80 -1.54 -0.10
N LEU A 13 7.49 -1.61 -0.09
CA LEU A 13 6.63 -1.24 1.03
C LEU A 13 6.11 -2.50 1.72
N LEU A 14 6.26 -2.57 3.03
CA LEU A 14 5.60 -3.54 3.89
C LEU A 14 4.49 -2.83 4.64
N ALA A 15 3.24 -3.13 4.30
CA ALA A 15 2.11 -2.50 4.96
C ALA A 15 1.99 -2.98 6.42
N GLU A 16 2.01 -2.04 7.36
CA GLU A 16 1.66 -2.27 8.77
C GLU A 16 0.18 -2.00 9.01
N ARG A 17 -0.39 -1.17 8.16
CA ARG A 17 -1.80 -0.77 8.20
C ARG A 17 -2.30 -0.48 6.80
N THR A 18 -3.58 -0.75 6.56
CA THR A 18 -4.29 -0.29 5.36
C THR A 18 -5.49 0.56 5.74
N LEU A 19 -5.87 1.49 4.88
CA LEU A 19 -7.05 2.35 5.04
C LEU A 19 -7.70 2.58 3.68
N VAL A 20 -9.01 2.35 3.58
CA VAL A 20 -9.79 2.71 2.40
C VAL A 20 -10.29 4.15 2.58
N TYR A 21 -9.70 5.09 1.82
CA TYR A 21 -9.89 6.52 2.09
C TYR A 21 -11.03 7.19 1.31
N ASP A 22 -11.52 6.58 0.25
CA ASP A 22 -12.55 7.15 -0.63
C ASP A 22 -13.98 6.75 -0.26
N LEU A 23 -14.15 6.18 0.94
CA LEU A 23 -15.47 5.90 1.50
C LEU A 23 -16.26 7.19 1.73
N ILE A 24 -17.49 7.22 1.27
CA ILE A 24 -18.44 8.31 1.50
C ILE A 24 -19.64 7.73 2.24
N GLU A 25 -19.75 8.04 3.53
CA GLU A 25 -20.88 7.61 4.37
C GLU A 25 -21.94 8.73 4.42
N GLN A 26 -23.11 8.46 3.87
CA GLN A 26 -24.22 9.41 3.79
C GLN A 26 -25.26 9.25 4.88
N MET A 27 -25.36 8.07 5.50
CA MET A 27 -26.42 7.73 6.45
C MET A 27 -25.92 7.60 7.88
N GLY A 28 -24.61 7.57 8.09
CA GLY A 28 -23.99 7.33 9.38
C GLY A 28 -22.84 8.28 9.68
N ASP A 29 -21.89 7.76 10.43
CA ASP A 29 -20.70 8.48 10.86
C ASP A 29 -19.52 8.15 9.91
N GLN A 30 -19.05 9.15 9.19
CA GLN A 30 -17.93 9.04 8.25
C GLN A 30 -16.67 8.47 8.92
N GLN A 31 -16.34 8.92 10.12
CA GLN A 31 -15.14 8.45 10.83
C GLN A 31 -15.25 6.98 11.20
N LYS A 32 -16.43 6.55 11.69
CA LYS A 32 -16.66 5.13 11.99
C LYS A 32 -16.60 4.25 10.75
N ALA A 33 -17.02 4.76 9.59
CA ALA A 33 -16.87 4.03 8.33
C ALA A 33 -15.40 3.89 7.97
N LEU A 34 -14.61 4.95 8.04
CA LEU A 34 -13.15 4.89 7.81
C LEU A 34 -12.48 3.93 8.79
N ASP A 35 -12.80 4.01 10.09
CA ASP A 35 -12.23 3.13 11.12
C ASP A 35 -12.56 1.65 10.86
N HIS A 36 -13.77 1.37 10.35
CA HIS A 36 -14.21 0.00 10.04
C HIS A 36 -13.39 -0.63 8.90
N TYR A 37 -12.91 0.16 7.96
CA TYR A 37 -12.08 -0.27 6.84
C TYR A 37 -10.60 0.09 6.99
N THR A 38 -10.20 0.49 8.19
CA THR A 38 -8.81 0.62 8.60
C THR A 38 -8.38 -0.67 9.27
N ILE A 39 -7.34 -1.32 8.74
CA ILE A 39 -6.88 -2.62 9.23
C ILE A 39 -5.43 -2.53 9.66
N ASP A 40 -5.15 -2.78 10.93
CA ASP A 40 -3.81 -3.06 11.42
C ASP A 40 -3.41 -4.50 11.06
N LEU A 41 -2.26 -4.66 10.41
CA LEU A 41 -1.75 -5.95 10.01
C LEU A 41 -0.83 -6.50 11.10
N ASP A 42 -1.18 -7.65 11.64
CA ASP A 42 -0.29 -8.38 12.55
C ASP A 42 0.86 -8.99 11.76
N LEU A 43 2.06 -8.47 11.96
CA LEU A 43 3.30 -8.93 11.34
C LEU A 43 4.19 -9.71 12.32
N SER A 44 3.72 -10.02 13.53
CA SER A 44 4.50 -10.70 14.58
C SER A 44 4.97 -12.11 14.19
N TRP A 45 4.34 -12.70 13.20
CA TRP A 45 4.68 -14.01 12.62
C TRP A 45 5.75 -13.95 11.52
N LEU A 46 6.28 -12.75 11.19
CA LEU A 46 7.40 -12.58 10.28
C LEU A 46 8.70 -12.43 11.08
N ARG A 47 9.70 -13.23 10.75
CA ARG A 47 11.04 -13.17 11.37
C ARG A 47 11.90 -12.14 10.65
N GLU A 48 12.56 -11.31 11.45
CA GLU A 48 13.62 -10.41 10.96
C GLU A 48 15.01 -11.09 11.04
N PRO A 49 16.02 -10.68 10.24
CA PRO A 49 15.94 -9.58 9.27
C PRO A 49 15.14 -9.96 8.03
N TYR A 50 14.45 -8.98 7.44
CA TYR A 50 13.75 -9.19 6.17
C TYR A 50 14.75 -9.37 5.02
N PRO A 51 14.35 -10.08 3.94
CA PRO A 51 15.27 -10.44 2.85
C PRO A 51 15.72 -9.23 2.01
N GLN A 52 15.04 -8.11 2.13
CA GLN A 52 15.38 -6.86 1.45
C GLN A 52 14.96 -5.66 2.30
N PRO A 53 15.54 -4.46 2.07
CA PRO A 53 15.06 -3.24 2.72
C PRO A 53 13.60 -2.98 2.39
N VAL A 54 12.83 -2.57 3.40
CA VAL A 54 11.41 -2.21 3.24
C VAL A 54 11.09 -0.92 3.96
N HIS A 55 10.18 -0.13 3.40
CA HIS A 55 9.49 0.93 4.10
C HIS A 55 8.25 0.37 4.76
N LYS A 56 8.16 0.46 6.08
CA LYS A 56 6.96 0.09 6.84
C LYS A 56 6.03 1.30 6.96
N GLY A 57 4.73 1.09 6.82
CA GLY A 57 3.80 2.19 7.03
C GLY A 57 2.38 1.92 6.58
N LEU A 58 1.60 3.02 6.56
CA LEU A 58 0.22 3.01 6.12
C LEU A 58 0.13 3.02 4.60
N LEU A 59 -0.52 2.02 4.05
CA LEU A 59 -0.90 1.94 2.64
C LEU A 59 -2.36 2.33 2.49
N LEU A 60 -2.62 3.38 1.73
CA LEU A 60 -3.96 3.83 1.40
C LEU A 60 -4.54 3.01 0.24
N SER A 61 -5.85 2.84 0.20
CA SER A 61 -6.55 2.18 -0.91
C SER A 61 -7.78 2.97 -1.32
N ALA A 62 -8.11 2.94 -2.62
CA ALA A 62 -9.32 3.52 -3.17
C ALA A 62 -9.66 2.87 -4.51
N ASP A 63 -10.89 2.99 -4.97
CA ASP A 63 -11.32 2.49 -6.29
C ASP A 63 -11.04 3.52 -7.42
N ARG A 64 -9.96 4.30 -7.27
CA ARG A 64 -9.58 5.36 -8.22
C ARG A 64 -8.11 5.72 -8.10
N ASP A 65 -7.59 6.42 -9.13
CA ASP A 65 -6.26 7.01 -9.08
C ASP A 65 -6.15 8.08 -8.00
N ILE A 66 -4.92 8.30 -7.54
CA ILE A 66 -4.62 9.40 -6.61
C ILE A 66 -4.81 10.71 -7.35
N LEU A 67 -5.68 11.57 -6.85
CA LEU A 67 -5.85 12.91 -7.40
C LEU A 67 -4.72 13.83 -6.86
N PRO A 68 -3.97 14.52 -7.72
CA PRO A 68 -2.85 15.39 -7.31
C PRO A 68 -3.23 16.38 -6.21
N GLU A 69 -4.40 17.00 -6.30
CA GLU A 69 -4.92 17.93 -5.32
C GLU A 69 -5.21 17.32 -3.94
N GLN A 70 -5.31 15.99 -3.85
CA GLN A 70 -5.55 15.25 -2.61
C GLN A 70 -4.26 14.77 -1.94
N VAL A 71 -3.12 14.80 -2.60
CA VAL A 71 -1.86 14.24 -2.09
C VAL A 71 -1.50 14.79 -0.71
N ASN A 72 -1.53 16.11 -0.54
CA ASN A 72 -1.23 16.73 0.76
C ASN A 72 -2.24 16.30 1.83
N TRP A 73 -3.53 16.31 1.51
CA TRP A 73 -4.56 15.86 2.44
C TRP A 73 -4.39 14.40 2.85
N LEU A 74 -4.10 13.50 1.92
CA LEU A 74 -3.87 12.08 2.18
C LEU A 74 -2.65 11.85 3.10
N ARG A 75 -1.59 12.62 2.88
CA ARG A 75 -0.37 12.57 3.70
C ARG A 75 -0.59 13.14 5.10
N GLU A 76 -1.19 14.33 5.20
CA GLU A 76 -1.33 15.06 6.46
C GLU A 76 -2.43 14.48 7.34
N SER A 77 -3.57 14.05 6.75
CA SER A 77 -4.72 13.53 7.51
C SER A 77 -4.54 12.08 7.93
N PHE A 78 -3.89 11.26 7.10
CA PHE A 78 -3.77 9.82 7.34
C PHE A 78 -2.34 9.36 7.59
N GLY A 79 -1.33 10.09 7.14
CA GLY A 79 0.08 9.66 7.22
C GLY A 79 0.41 8.55 6.21
N GLY A 80 -0.32 8.45 5.11
CA GLY A 80 -0.08 7.48 4.06
C GLY A 80 1.26 7.68 3.36
N ILE A 81 1.92 6.59 2.99
CA ILE A 81 3.20 6.61 2.25
C ILE A 81 3.02 6.27 0.77
N ALA A 82 1.96 5.57 0.42
CA ALA A 82 1.58 5.18 -0.93
C ALA A 82 0.09 4.85 -0.98
N ALA A 83 -0.44 4.68 -2.19
CA ALA A 83 -1.80 4.18 -2.39
C ALA A 83 -1.90 3.18 -3.54
N ASP A 84 -2.87 2.28 -3.43
CA ASP A 84 -3.26 1.30 -4.44
C ASP A 84 -4.78 1.10 -4.49
N TRP A 85 -5.23 0.12 -5.27
CA TRP A 85 -6.65 -0.16 -5.44
C TRP A 85 -7.14 -1.39 -4.66
N GLU A 86 -6.25 -2.25 -4.15
CA GLU A 86 -6.65 -3.58 -3.67
C GLU A 86 -6.32 -3.86 -2.21
N SER A 87 -5.26 -3.27 -1.68
CA SER A 87 -4.70 -3.67 -0.38
C SER A 87 -5.69 -3.53 0.77
N GLY A 88 -6.50 -2.47 0.77
CA GLY A 88 -7.52 -2.27 1.80
C GLY A 88 -8.57 -3.38 1.81
N ALA A 89 -9.09 -3.75 0.64
CA ALA A 89 -10.06 -4.83 0.51
C ALA A 89 -9.47 -6.19 0.89
N ILE A 90 -8.24 -6.48 0.46
CA ILE A 90 -7.53 -7.72 0.80
C ILE A 90 -7.34 -7.81 2.32
N ALA A 91 -6.80 -6.78 2.95
CA ALA A 91 -6.58 -6.74 4.40
C ALA A 91 -7.88 -6.93 5.18
N TRP A 92 -8.96 -6.24 4.76
CA TRP A 92 -10.27 -6.36 5.41
C TRP A 92 -10.84 -7.77 5.34
N VAL A 93 -10.77 -8.41 4.16
CA VAL A 93 -11.24 -9.79 3.98
C VAL A 93 -10.41 -10.75 4.83
N CYS A 94 -9.09 -10.61 4.84
CA CYS A 94 -8.20 -11.44 5.67
C CYS A 94 -8.52 -11.30 7.16
N GLN A 95 -8.72 -10.08 7.65
CA GLN A 95 -9.10 -9.84 9.04
C GLN A 95 -10.44 -10.50 9.40
N LYS A 96 -11.47 -10.36 8.55
CA LYS A 96 -12.79 -10.99 8.78
C LYS A 96 -12.72 -12.51 8.84
N ASN A 97 -11.80 -13.10 8.10
CA ASN A 97 -11.59 -14.54 8.07
C ASN A 97 -10.50 -15.03 9.05
N LYS A 98 -9.91 -14.14 9.85
CA LYS A 98 -8.82 -14.44 10.79
C LYS A 98 -7.63 -15.12 10.09
N THR A 99 -7.34 -14.68 8.87
CA THR A 99 -6.25 -15.17 8.05
C THR A 99 -5.07 -14.21 8.14
N ARG A 100 -3.87 -14.74 8.38
CA ARG A 100 -2.63 -13.95 8.31
C ARG A 100 -2.51 -13.30 6.93
N CYS A 101 -2.09 -12.07 6.88
CA CYS A 101 -1.99 -11.30 5.64
C CYS A 101 -0.65 -10.57 5.58
N LEU A 102 0.12 -10.83 4.53
CA LEU A 102 1.32 -10.08 4.19
C LEU A 102 1.04 -9.25 2.94
N ILE A 103 1.20 -7.95 3.05
CA ILE A 103 1.06 -7.03 1.92
C ILE A 103 2.41 -6.39 1.65
N LEU A 104 3.01 -6.79 0.53
CA LEU A 104 4.20 -6.19 -0.05
C LEU A 104 3.81 -5.47 -1.32
N ARG A 105 4.23 -4.23 -1.44
CA ARG A 105 4.08 -3.42 -2.66
C ARG A 105 5.42 -2.86 -3.06
N ALA A 106 5.63 -2.64 -4.34
CA ALA A 106 6.79 -1.90 -4.80
C ALA A 106 6.32 -0.65 -5.55
N VAL A 107 7.05 0.44 -5.35
CA VAL A 107 6.70 1.74 -5.92
C VAL A 107 7.04 1.74 -7.40
N SER A 108 6.03 1.73 -8.26
CA SER A 108 6.18 1.82 -9.72
C SER A 108 6.39 3.25 -10.18
N ASP A 109 5.73 4.20 -9.52
CA ASP A 109 5.66 5.61 -9.90
C ASP A 109 5.42 6.49 -8.68
N LEU A 110 5.80 7.74 -8.78
CA LEU A 110 5.55 8.74 -7.74
C LEU A 110 4.42 9.68 -8.14
N VAL A 111 3.66 10.09 -7.12
CA VAL A 111 2.58 11.08 -7.27
C VAL A 111 2.84 12.23 -6.31
N ASN A 112 2.69 13.46 -6.81
CA ASN A 112 2.79 14.70 -6.08
C ASN A 112 1.61 15.65 -6.40
N THR A 113 1.67 16.88 -5.94
CA THR A 113 0.62 17.88 -6.17
C THR A 113 0.50 18.37 -7.61
N ASP A 114 1.51 18.10 -8.44
CA ASP A 114 1.55 18.51 -9.85
C ASP A 114 1.09 17.39 -10.79
N GLY A 115 1.06 16.12 -10.29
CA GLY A 115 0.65 14.96 -11.06
C GLY A 115 1.30 13.66 -10.61
N GLY A 116 1.11 12.60 -11.39
CA GLY A 116 1.79 11.32 -11.25
C GLY A 116 2.72 11.08 -12.44
N GLU A 117 3.89 10.49 -12.17
CA GLU A 117 4.90 10.21 -13.22
C GLU A 117 4.36 9.33 -14.35
N ALA A 118 3.45 8.40 -14.02
CA ALA A 118 2.84 7.49 -14.98
C ALA A 118 1.51 8.04 -15.55
N TYR A 119 1.04 9.21 -15.12
CA TYR A 119 -0.24 9.75 -15.57
C TYR A 119 -0.17 10.15 -17.04
N GLN A 120 -1.16 9.67 -17.80
CA GLN A 120 -1.27 9.84 -19.26
C GLN A 120 -0.14 9.15 -20.09
N ASP A 121 0.71 8.33 -19.45
CA ASP A 121 1.73 7.54 -20.14
C ASP A 121 1.72 6.08 -19.66
N ILE A 122 0.92 5.26 -20.32
CA ILE A 122 0.76 3.85 -19.99
C ILE A 122 2.04 3.04 -20.21
N GLU A 123 2.92 3.45 -21.12
CA GLU A 123 4.18 2.75 -21.36
C GLU A 123 5.16 2.93 -20.20
N VAL A 124 5.23 4.13 -19.63
CA VAL A 124 6.02 4.40 -18.41
C VAL A 124 5.52 3.51 -17.28
N PHE A 125 4.20 3.44 -17.09
CA PHE A 125 3.59 2.57 -16.07
C PHE A 125 3.93 1.09 -16.31
N HIS A 126 3.79 0.58 -17.53
CA HIS A 126 4.05 -0.83 -17.84
C HIS A 126 5.51 -1.20 -17.59
N GLN A 127 6.46 -0.36 -18.04
CA GLN A 127 7.89 -0.61 -17.85
C GLN A 127 8.28 -0.61 -16.38
N ALA A 128 7.83 0.39 -15.62
CA ALA A 128 8.08 0.48 -14.18
C ALA A 128 7.46 -0.72 -13.42
N THR A 129 6.20 -1.07 -13.72
CA THR A 129 5.51 -2.21 -13.12
C THR A 129 6.24 -3.52 -13.39
N GLN A 130 6.71 -3.76 -14.61
CA GLN A 130 7.47 -4.96 -14.94
C GLN A 130 8.76 -5.07 -14.11
N GLN A 131 9.47 -3.97 -13.94
CA GLN A 131 10.71 -3.95 -13.13
C GLN A 131 10.41 -4.27 -11.66
N VAL A 132 9.44 -3.60 -11.04
CA VAL A 132 9.15 -3.78 -9.61
C VAL A 132 8.56 -5.15 -9.30
N ILE A 133 7.73 -5.71 -10.18
CA ILE A 133 7.19 -7.07 -10.02
C ILE A 133 8.32 -8.10 -10.10
N THR A 134 9.29 -7.94 -10.99
CA THR A 134 10.45 -8.84 -11.07
C THR A 134 11.19 -8.85 -9.73
N VAL A 135 11.47 -7.69 -9.15
CA VAL A 135 12.13 -7.59 -7.85
C VAL A 135 11.31 -8.30 -6.75
N LEU A 136 9.99 -8.09 -6.69
CA LEU A 136 9.13 -8.74 -5.70
C LEU A 136 9.14 -10.27 -5.85
N LEU A 137 9.09 -10.78 -7.08
CA LEU A 137 9.09 -12.22 -7.36
C LEU A 137 10.43 -12.87 -7.05
N ASP A 138 11.55 -12.20 -7.33
CA ASP A 138 12.90 -12.70 -7.03
C ASP A 138 13.12 -12.89 -5.52
N TYR A 139 12.54 -12.01 -4.69
CA TYR A 139 12.62 -12.11 -3.24
C TYR A 139 11.50 -12.94 -2.59
N LEU A 140 10.47 -13.34 -3.34
CA LEU A 140 9.32 -14.06 -2.78
C LEU A 140 9.70 -15.35 -2.02
N PRO A 141 10.61 -16.22 -2.51
CA PRO A 141 11.02 -17.40 -1.75
C PRO A 141 11.63 -17.03 -0.39
N ALA A 142 12.49 -16.02 -0.35
CA ALA A 142 13.12 -15.58 0.89
C ALA A 142 12.10 -14.94 1.88
N TRP A 143 11.06 -14.28 1.37
CA TRP A 143 9.95 -13.81 2.20
C TRP A 143 9.17 -14.97 2.81
N LEU A 144 8.94 -16.06 2.07
CA LEU A 144 8.28 -17.26 2.60
C LEU A 144 9.13 -17.92 3.70
N ASP A 145 10.45 -17.89 3.59
CA ASP A 145 11.37 -18.37 4.62
C ASP A 145 11.34 -17.55 5.92
N CYS A 146 10.87 -16.29 5.86
CA CYS A 146 10.67 -15.45 7.04
C CYS A 146 9.38 -15.78 7.81
N VAL A 147 8.48 -16.61 7.24
CA VAL A 147 7.19 -16.93 7.87
C VAL A 147 7.39 -17.92 9.02
N ASP A 148 6.90 -17.56 10.20
CA ASP A 148 6.76 -18.51 11.31
C ASP A 148 5.38 -19.21 11.21
N PHE A 149 5.42 -20.51 10.95
CA PHE A 149 4.23 -21.36 10.85
C PHE A 149 3.81 -21.99 12.19
N SER A 150 4.55 -21.74 13.28
CA SER A 150 4.24 -22.28 14.61
C SER A 150 3.00 -21.66 15.25
#